data_9c67076d198114a188e2c785e08143cf
#
_entry.id   9c67076d198114a188e2c785e08143cf
#
_cell.length_a   1.000
_cell.length_b   1.000
_cell.length_c   1.000
_cell.angle_alpha   90.00
_cell.angle_beta   90.00
_cell.angle_gamma   90.00
#
_symmetry.space_group_name_H-M   'P 1'
#
loop_
_entity.id
_entity.type
_entity.pdbx_description
1 polymer ?
#
loop_
_entity_poly.entity_id
_entity_poly.type
_entity_poly.pdbx_seq_one_letter_code
_entity_poly.pdbx_strand_id
1 'polypeptide(L)'
;MPKTITGEELELDDAPARECELFLVDGNNLAYRAYFALPEELQTTEGQPTNALLGFTNMLFKLLSDYKPRGVAVAWDTRPVHRTEISAEYKSERRPMPDLLREQFPHFRPIVEAFGYQNLEFEGWEADDVIATLATRADEAGVKTCVVSTDRDAFQLCSENVCLMMTPRGVADVHVYTPERVEARYGAGPDQVPDFIGLKGDTSDNIPGIPGIGDKTAGQLIAQYGSLDDVIEHAGELSPARSRSISEHADQARASKVLATMRRVLELDVDPDGLVSRPPDRSQLKEIFRRFEFRALLGRIETLDEALPAAERPQVESETVAWREGTLSRASGGVSVAWDGERAGLASGDGTVVVALAARDELVAALRDADVATHDAKQLELPAPVADDTMVAAYLIDPGRAEYVLDDLAAEYGLELVPEPAAEEETAALVRHAEAVSRLAPTLRERVAERGSERLYREVELPLTSVLGAMEDAGVRIDTYRM
;
A
#
# COMPACT_ATOMS: atom_id res chain seq x y z
N MET A 1 0.38 11.12 28.38
CA MET A 1 -0.21 9.77 28.13
C MET A 1 -1.69 9.82 28.44
N PRO A 2 -2.54 9.06 27.72
CA PRO A 2 -3.94 8.91 28.10
C PRO A 2 -4.05 8.29 29.49
N LYS A 3 -5.15 8.60 30.17
CA LYS A 3 -5.38 8.10 31.54
C LYS A 3 -6.59 7.18 31.54
N THR A 4 -6.56 6.20 32.46
CA THR A 4 -7.73 5.39 32.79
C THR A 4 -8.84 6.25 33.42
N ILE A 5 -10.03 5.72 33.50
CA ILE A 5 -11.16 6.37 34.20
C ILE A 5 -10.84 6.62 35.69
N THR A 6 -9.94 5.84 36.28
CA THR A 6 -9.45 6.00 37.67
C THR A 6 -8.34 7.04 37.81
N GLY A 7 -7.73 7.49 36.67
CA GLY A 7 -6.71 8.53 36.62
C GLY A 7 -5.28 8.02 36.53
N GLU A 8 -5.07 6.70 36.46
CA GLU A 8 -3.77 6.08 36.23
C GLU A 8 -3.32 6.26 34.75
N GLU A 9 -2.02 6.20 34.49
CA GLU A 9 -1.50 6.25 33.14
C GLU A 9 -1.82 4.96 32.40
N LEU A 10 -2.31 5.09 31.16
CA LEU A 10 -2.66 3.96 30.30
C LEU A 10 -1.56 3.76 29.25
N GLU A 11 -0.87 2.62 29.31
CA GLU A 11 0.07 2.21 28.27
C GLU A 11 -0.69 1.76 27.02
N LEU A 12 -0.36 2.40 25.88
CA LEU A 12 -0.97 2.14 24.58
C LEU A 12 0.15 1.89 23.56
N ASP A 13 0.90 0.80 23.75
CA ASP A 13 1.87 0.35 22.77
C ASP A 13 1.19 -0.19 21.49
N ASP A 14 1.99 -0.43 20.45
CA ASP A 14 1.53 -0.91 19.15
C ASP A 14 1.62 -2.44 18.99
N ALA A 15 1.94 -3.18 20.04
CA ALA A 15 2.11 -4.63 19.98
C ALA A 15 0.88 -5.36 19.41
N PRO A 16 -0.38 -5.03 19.78
CA PRO A 16 -1.54 -5.69 19.18
C PRO A 16 -1.67 -5.48 17.69
N ALA A 17 -1.29 -4.31 17.17
CA ALA A 17 -1.38 -4.01 15.75
C ALA A 17 -0.33 -4.77 14.92
N ARG A 18 0.79 -5.18 15.53
CA ARG A 18 1.83 -5.97 14.86
C ARG A 18 1.42 -7.41 14.56
N GLU A 19 0.37 -7.89 15.19
CA GLU A 19 -0.21 -9.21 14.96
C GLU A 19 -1.29 -9.17 13.86
N CYS A 20 -1.69 -7.99 13.39
CA CYS A 20 -2.78 -7.84 12.45
C CYS A 20 -2.33 -8.11 11.00
N GLU A 21 -3.14 -8.91 10.31
CA GLU A 21 -2.97 -9.23 8.89
C GLU A 21 -3.67 -8.24 7.98
N LEU A 22 -4.77 -7.65 8.44
CA LEU A 22 -5.60 -6.71 7.69
C LEU A 22 -5.62 -5.34 8.37
N PHE A 23 -5.45 -4.27 7.57
CA PHE A 23 -5.62 -2.89 8.03
C PHE A 23 -6.76 -2.22 7.27
N LEU A 24 -7.75 -1.74 8.01
CA LEU A 24 -8.88 -0.97 7.50
C LEU A 24 -8.71 0.48 7.90
N VAL A 25 -8.46 1.34 6.93
CA VAL A 25 -8.07 2.74 7.14
C VAL A 25 -9.22 3.66 6.80
N ASP A 26 -9.57 4.56 7.70
CA ASP A 26 -10.44 5.69 7.42
C ASP A 26 -9.67 6.76 6.65
N GLY A 27 -9.92 6.81 5.34
CA GLY A 27 -9.19 7.68 4.41
C GLY A 27 -9.45 9.17 4.66
N ASN A 28 -10.70 9.55 4.95
CA ASN A 28 -11.06 10.92 5.24
C ASN A 28 -10.42 11.38 6.54
N ASN A 29 -10.56 10.61 7.60
CA ASN A 29 -9.96 10.91 8.90
C ASN A 29 -8.43 11.06 8.80
N LEU A 30 -7.78 10.12 8.10
CA LEU A 30 -6.34 10.16 7.90
C LEU A 30 -5.90 11.39 7.09
N ALA A 31 -6.63 11.75 6.02
CA ALA A 31 -6.35 12.93 5.21
C ALA A 31 -6.45 14.24 6.02
N TYR A 32 -7.52 14.39 6.82
CA TYR A 32 -7.68 15.52 7.72
C TYR A 32 -6.56 15.57 8.78
N ARG A 33 -6.21 14.42 9.37
CA ARG A 33 -5.12 14.33 10.34
C ARG A 33 -3.78 14.74 9.73
N ALA A 34 -3.50 14.27 8.53
CA ALA A 34 -2.29 14.63 7.80
C ALA A 34 -2.23 16.15 7.51
N TYR A 35 -3.36 16.74 7.10
CA TYR A 35 -3.47 18.16 6.84
C TYR A 35 -3.11 19.01 8.06
N PHE A 36 -3.70 18.70 9.23
CA PHE A 36 -3.45 19.46 10.45
C PHE A 36 -2.14 19.12 11.18
N ALA A 37 -1.48 18.03 10.81
CA ALA A 37 -0.21 17.63 11.42
C ALA A 37 1.01 18.31 10.81
N LEU A 38 0.90 18.83 9.59
CA LEU A 38 2.00 19.46 8.86
C LEU A 38 1.65 20.89 8.48
N PRO A 39 2.66 21.78 8.34
CA PRO A 39 2.45 23.18 7.98
C PRO A 39 1.67 23.34 6.67
N GLU A 40 0.69 24.24 6.64
CA GLU A 40 -0.12 24.54 5.45
C GLU A 40 0.69 25.18 4.30
N GLU A 41 1.87 25.75 4.62
CA GLU A 41 2.80 26.37 3.68
C GLU A 41 3.56 25.34 2.82
N LEU A 42 3.45 24.03 3.13
CA LEU A 42 4.08 23.00 2.31
C LEU A 42 3.40 22.90 0.96
N GLN A 43 4.15 23.24 -0.07
CA GLN A 43 3.68 23.27 -1.46
C GLN A 43 4.83 22.95 -2.42
N THR A 44 4.49 22.58 -3.65
CA THR A 44 5.47 22.45 -4.72
C THR A 44 6.03 23.81 -5.15
N THR A 45 7.10 23.82 -5.94
CA THR A 45 7.65 25.03 -6.55
C THR A 45 6.63 25.78 -7.42
N GLU A 46 5.60 25.11 -7.91
CA GLU A 46 4.49 25.68 -8.68
C GLU A 46 3.33 26.17 -7.81
N GLY A 47 3.42 26.00 -6.48
CA GLY A 47 2.42 26.48 -5.51
C GLY A 47 1.27 25.49 -5.24
N GLN A 48 1.38 24.22 -5.67
CA GLN A 48 0.38 23.22 -5.34
C GLN A 48 0.55 22.76 -3.89
N PRO A 49 -0.51 22.79 -3.03
CA PRO A 49 -0.41 22.36 -1.64
C PRO A 49 -0.16 20.86 -1.53
N THR A 50 0.70 20.45 -0.58
CA THR A 50 1.18 19.06 -0.49
C THR A 50 1.24 18.51 0.94
N ASN A 51 0.94 19.30 1.95
CA ASN A 51 1.08 18.92 3.36
C ASN A 51 0.26 17.66 3.71
N ALA A 52 -1.02 17.62 3.32
CA ALA A 52 -1.88 16.47 3.59
C ALA A 52 -1.43 15.22 2.83
N LEU A 53 -1.07 15.37 1.54
CA LEU A 53 -0.56 14.26 0.73
C LEU A 53 0.72 13.67 1.32
N LEU A 54 1.66 14.53 1.76
CA LEU A 54 2.91 14.08 2.37
C LEU A 54 2.66 13.30 3.66
N GLY A 55 1.82 13.85 4.55
CA GLY A 55 1.50 13.20 5.82
C GLY A 55 0.78 11.87 5.63
N PHE A 56 -0.20 11.83 4.73
CA PHE A 56 -0.94 10.64 4.35
C PHE A 56 -0.03 9.54 3.77
N THR A 57 0.83 9.92 2.82
CA THR A 57 1.78 9.00 2.19
C THR A 57 2.76 8.42 3.21
N ASN A 58 3.27 9.23 4.14
CA ASN A 58 4.13 8.75 5.22
C ASN A 58 3.42 7.73 6.12
N MET A 59 2.09 7.88 6.35
CA MET A 59 1.33 6.89 7.11
C MET A 59 1.24 5.57 6.35
N LEU A 60 0.93 5.60 5.06
CA LEU A 60 0.89 4.39 4.24
C LEU A 60 2.24 3.66 4.22
N PHE A 61 3.34 4.40 4.10
CA PHE A 61 4.68 3.84 4.21
C PHE A 61 4.92 3.17 5.57
N LYS A 62 4.48 3.84 6.66
CA LYS A 62 4.62 3.29 8.01
C LYS A 62 3.83 1.98 8.17
N LEU A 63 2.60 1.94 7.68
CA LEU A 63 1.79 0.71 7.70
C LEU A 63 2.53 -0.43 7.00
N LEU A 64 3.09 -0.16 5.84
CA LEU A 64 3.81 -1.15 5.06
C LEU A 64 5.12 -1.60 5.73
N SER A 65 5.95 -0.66 6.20
CA SER A 65 7.28 -0.97 6.73
C SER A 65 7.25 -1.59 8.13
N ASP A 66 6.39 -1.07 9.02
CA ASP A 66 6.42 -1.42 10.44
C ASP A 66 5.53 -2.62 10.77
N TYR A 67 4.41 -2.78 10.04
CA TYR A 67 3.40 -3.81 10.32
C TYR A 67 3.34 -4.91 9.27
N LYS A 68 3.76 -4.66 8.03
CA LYS A 68 3.81 -5.64 6.93
C LYS A 68 2.50 -6.43 6.77
N PRO A 69 1.36 -5.77 6.63
CA PRO A 69 0.08 -6.43 6.59
C PRO A 69 -0.11 -7.22 5.30
N ARG A 70 -0.88 -8.31 5.35
CA ARG A 70 -1.34 -9.05 4.16
C ARG A 70 -2.23 -8.19 3.28
N GLY A 71 -3.07 -7.34 3.90
CA GLY A 71 -4.02 -6.48 3.21
C GLY A 71 -4.18 -5.11 3.85
N VAL A 72 -4.35 -4.09 2.99
CA VAL A 72 -4.73 -2.73 3.39
C VAL A 72 -5.86 -2.27 2.50
N ALA A 73 -6.93 -1.78 3.13
CA ALA A 73 -8.02 -1.12 2.43
C ALA A 73 -8.29 0.26 3.05
N VAL A 74 -8.48 1.26 2.20
CA VAL A 74 -8.76 2.62 2.60
C VAL A 74 -10.21 2.95 2.22
N ALA A 75 -11.06 3.14 3.22
CA ALA A 75 -12.46 3.50 3.03
C ALA A 75 -12.63 5.03 2.96
N TRP A 76 -13.50 5.46 2.06
CA TRP A 76 -13.79 6.87 1.81
C TRP A 76 -15.26 7.18 2.04
N ASP A 77 -15.50 8.34 2.65
CA ASP A 77 -16.88 8.81 2.88
C ASP A 77 -17.59 9.11 1.56
N THR A 78 -18.83 8.68 1.51
CA THR A 78 -19.83 9.23 0.59
C THR A 78 -20.90 10.01 1.38
N ARG A 79 -21.87 10.59 0.69
CA ARG A 79 -22.94 11.31 1.36
C ARG A 79 -23.79 10.35 2.20
N PRO A 80 -23.84 10.48 3.54
CA PRO A 80 -24.57 9.55 4.41
C PRO A 80 -26.10 9.76 4.26
N VAL A 81 -26.78 8.86 3.57
CA VAL A 81 -28.23 8.93 3.43
C VAL A 81 -28.89 8.51 4.73
N HIS A 82 -28.47 7.40 5.30
CA HIS A 82 -29.08 6.78 6.48
C HIS A 82 -29.12 7.71 7.72
N ARG A 83 -27.98 8.34 8.10
CA ARG A 83 -27.92 9.17 9.31
C ARG A 83 -28.63 10.50 9.11
N THR A 84 -28.65 11.05 7.90
CA THR A 84 -29.41 12.27 7.59
C THR A 84 -30.92 12.05 7.58
N GLU A 85 -31.40 10.82 7.35
CA GLU A 85 -32.81 10.45 7.53
C GLU A 85 -33.22 10.41 9.00
N ILE A 86 -32.32 10.00 9.91
CA ILE A 86 -32.55 9.98 11.36
C ILE A 86 -32.49 11.38 11.94
N SER A 87 -31.52 12.18 11.58
CA SER A 87 -31.32 13.55 12.03
C SER A 87 -30.76 14.45 10.93
N ALA A 88 -31.54 15.45 10.51
CA ALA A 88 -31.06 16.46 9.55
C ALA A 88 -29.93 17.34 10.12
N GLU A 89 -29.75 17.36 11.43
CA GLU A 89 -28.74 18.13 12.14
C GLU A 89 -27.40 17.35 12.30
N TYR A 90 -27.40 16.06 11.99
CA TYR A 90 -26.20 15.23 12.04
C TYR A 90 -25.09 15.85 11.20
N LYS A 91 -23.93 16.09 11.81
CA LYS A 91 -22.75 16.74 11.17
C LYS A 91 -23.00 18.11 10.53
N SER A 92 -24.18 18.75 10.75
CA SER A 92 -24.55 20.02 10.11
C SER A 92 -23.64 21.19 10.51
N GLU A 93 -23.05 21.14 11.70
CA GLU A 93 -22.14 22.17 12.21
C GLU A 93 -20.68 21.93 11.86
N ARG A 94 -20.37 20.84 11.14
CA ARG A 94 -19.00 20.61 10.66
C ARG A 94 -18.55 21.74 9.75
N ARG A 95 -17.37 22.27 10.03
CA ARG A 95 -16.74 23.26 9.15
C ARG A 95 -16.55 22.66 7.76
N PRO A 96 -16.73 23.44 6.70
CA PRO A 96 -16.42 22.98 5.35
C PRO A 96 -14.94 22.57 5.26
N MET A 97 -14.66 21.61 4.39
CA MET A 97 -13.28 21.18 4.11
C MET A 97 -12.43 22.38 3.72
N PRO A 98 -11.26 22.59 4.36
CA PRO A 98 -10.32 23.65 3.97
C PRO A 98 -10.01 23.62 2.47
N ASP A 99 -9.92 24.76 1.82
CA ASP A 99 -9.72 24.84 0.36
C ASP A 99 -8.41 24.15 -0.05
N LEU A 100 -7.32 24.35 0.68
CA LEU A 100 -6.03 23.68 0.43
C LEU A 100 -6.09 22.16 0.59
N LEU A 101 -6.93 21.63 1.47
CA LEU A 101 -7.15 20.19 1.56
C LEU A 101 -8.00 19.69 0.38
N ARG A 102 -9.02 20.47 -0.01
CA ARG A 102 -9.90 20.13 -1.14
C ARG A 102 -9.12 20.01 -2.45
N GLU A 103 -8.12 20.85 -2.67
CA GLU A 103 -7.22 20.77 -3.83
C GLU A 103 -6.38 19.48 -3.83
N GLN A 104 -6.01 18.97 -2.66
CA GLN A 104 -5.24 17.74 -2.51
C GLN A 104 -6.10 16.47 -2.61
N PHE A 105 -7.41 16.56 -2.36
CA PHE A 105 -8.29 15.41 -2.18
C PHE A 105 -8.33 14.43 -3.37
N PRO A 106 -8.32 14.88 -4.64
CA PRO A 106 -8.31 13.99 -5.81
C PRO A 106 -7.06 13.11 -5.93
N HIS A 107 -6.00 13.43 -5.20
CA HIS A 107 -4.71 12.76 -5.34
C HIS A 107 -4.49 11.63 -4.32
N PHE A 108 -5.33 11.49 -3.28
CA PHE A 108 -5.16 10.43 -2.29
C PHE A 108 -5.42 9.04 -2.87
N ARG A 109 -6.50 8.85 -3.63
CA ARG A 109 -6.84 7.53 -4.20
C ARG A 109 -5.76 6.98 -5.13
N PRO A 110 -5.22 7.75 -6.07
CA PRO A 110 -4.07 7.32 -6.88
C PRO A 110 -2.84 6.91 -6.06
N ILE A 111 -2.59 7.59 -4.92
CA ILE A 111 -1.50 7.21 -4.01
C ILE A 111 -1.78 5.85 -3.39
N VAL A 112 -3.00 5.63 -2.87
CA VAL A 112 -3.41 4.34 -2.29
C VAL A 112 -3.24 3.20 -3.29
N GLU A 113 -3.70 3.40 -4.53
CA GLU A 113 -3.58 2.43 -5.63
C GLU A 113 -2.11 2.13 -5.97
N ALA A 114 -1.28 3.18 -6.01
CA ALA A 114 0.14 3.03 -6.29
C ALA A 114 0.90 2.26 -5.19
N PHE A 115 0.41 2.26 -3.94
CA PHE A 115 0.89 1.38 -2.87
C PHE A 115 0.40 -0.07 -3.00
N GLY A 116 -0.44 -0.38 -3.98
CA GLY A 116 -1.06 -1.69 -4.13
C GLY A 116 -2.25 -1.94 -3.20
N TYR A 117 -2.74 -0.89 -2.52
CA TYR A 117 -3.87 -0.96 -1.60
C TYR A 117 -5.20 -0.74 -2.30
N GLN A 118 -6.29 -1.13 -1.65
CA GLN A 118 -7.62 -1.00 -2.22
C GLN A 118 -8.32 0.27 -1.70
N ASN A 119 -8.93 1.02 -2.61
CA ASN A 119 -9.86 2.08 -2.27
C ASN A 119 -11.28 1.49 -2.18
N LEU A 120 -11.97 1.77 -1.09
CA LEU A 120 -13.35 1.35 -0.85
C LEU A 120 -14.26 2.58 -0.77
N GLU A 121 -15.24 2.65 -1.63
CA GLU A 121 -16.20 3.74 -1.68
C GLU A 121 -17.57 3.18 -2.05
N PHE A 122 -18.55 3.31 -1.14
CA PHE A 122 -19.89 2.79 -1.33
C PHE A 122 -20.91 3.91 -1.19
N GLU A 123 -21.66 4.18 -2.25
CA GLU A 123 -22.59 5.29 -2.27
C GLU A 123 -23.68 5.17 -1.19
N GLY A 124 -23.92 6.27 -0.48
CA GLY A 124 -24.89 6.34 0.61
C GLY A 124 -24.34 5.96 1.99
N TRP A 125 -23.07 5.52 2.08
CA TRP A 125 -22.46 5.06 3.31
C TRP A 125 -21.21 5.88 3.67
N GLU A 126 -20.98 6.05 4.97
CA GLU A 126 -19.73 6.62 5.48
C GLU A 126 -18.64 5.55 5.56
N ALA A 127 -17.39 5.97 5.54
CA ALA A 127 -16.23 5.10 5.71
C ALA A 127 -16.34 4.24 6.98
N ASP A 128 -16.85 4.83 8.07
CA ASP A 128 -17.05 4.16 9.36
C ASP A 128 -17.95 2.93 9.28
N ASP A 129 -19.06 3.00 8.51
CA ASP A 129 -20.00 1.89 8.36
C ASP A 129 -19.42 0.78 7.47
N VAL A 130 -18.66 1.16 6.45
CA VAL A 130 -17.93 0.21 5.59
C VAL A 130 -16.87 -0.52 6.41
N ILE A 131 -16.05 0.22 7.17
CA ILE A 131 -15.03 -0.33 8.06
C ILE A 131 -15.67 -1.24 9.11
N ALA A 132 -16.76 -0.79 9.75
CA ALA A 132 -17.46 -1.58 10.76
C ALA A 132 -17.98 -2.92 10.22
N THR A 133 -18.52 -2.91 9.00
CA THR A 133 -18.99 -4.14 8.34
C THR A 133 -17.85 -5.09 8.05
N LEU A 134 -16.75 -4.59 7.48
CA LEU A 134 -15.58 -5.42 7.13
C LEU A 134 -14.85 -5.90 8.38
N ALA A 135 -14.71 -5.07 9.42
CA ALA A 135 -14.11 -5.47 10.69
C ALA A 135 -14.94 -6.57 11.39
N THR A 136 -16.28 -6.47 11.33
CA THR A 136 -17.16 -7.51 11.88
C THR A 136 -17.02 -8.83 11.12
N ARG A 137 -17.01 -8.80 9.78
CA ARG A 137 -16.78 -10.01 8.96
C ARG A 137 -15.39 -10.62 9.22
N ALA A 138 -14.36 -9.77 9.39
CA ALA A 138 -13.01 -10.22 9.67
C ALA A 138 -12.93 -10.88 11.06
N ASP A 139 -13.59 -10.30 12.08
CA ASP A 139 -13.67 -10.87 13.43
C ASP A 139 -14.36 -12.24 13.43
N GLU A 140 -15.49 -12.37 12.73
CA GLU A 140 -16.23 -13.61 12.56
C GLU A 140 -15.40 -14.70 11.85
N ALA A 141 -14.51 -14.29 10.91
CA ALA A 141 -13.57 -15.16 10.22
C ALA A 141 -12.28 -15.45 11.01
N GLY A 142 -12.08 -14.83 12.17
CA GLY A 142 -10.87 -14.95 12.99
C GLY A 142 -9.64 -14.25 12.41
N VAL A 143 -9.83 -13.29 11.49
CA VAL A 143 -8.75 -12.51 10.86
C VAL A 143 -8.34 -11.36 11.78
N LYS A 144 -7.09 -11.36 12.23
CA LYS A 144 -6.55 -10.27 13.05
C LYS A 144 -6.53 -8.97 12.23
N THR A 145 -7.29 -7.99 12.69
CA THR A 145 -7.56 -6.75 11.95
C THR A 145 -7.25 -5.52 12.79
N CYS A 146 -6.62 -4.52 12.18
CA CYS A 146 -6.39 -3.22 12.76
C CYS A 146 -7.20 -2.16 12.03
N VAL A 147 -8.13 -1.51 12.73
CA VAL A 147 -8.83 -0.33 12.24
C VAL A 147 -7.94 0.89 12.50
N VAL A 148 -7.71 1.73 11.50
CA VAL A 148 -6.91 2.96 11.62
C VAL A 148 -7.84 4.16 11.50
N SER A 149 -8.22 4.73 12.62
CA SER A 149 -9.03 5.95 12.71
C SER A 149 -8.74 6.67 14.02
N THR A 150 -8.93 7.99 14.05
CA THR A 150 -8.89 8.78 15.31
C THR A 150 -10.29 9.07 15.86
N ASP A 151 -11.32 8.54 15.20
CA ASP A 151 -12.68 8.64 15.67
C ASP A 151 -12.89 7.76 16.91
N ARG A 152 -13.52 8.33 17.92
CA ARG A 152 -13.80 7.62 19.17
C ARG A 152 -14.95 6.63 19.04
N ASP A 153 -15.82 6.84 18.08
CA ASP A 153 -16.92 5.93 17.82
C ASP A 153 -16.40 4.57 17.37
N ALA A 154 -15.24 4.53 16.72
CA ALA A 154 -14.58 3.30 16.29
C ALA A 154 -14.13 2.38 17.47
N PHE A 155 -14.11 2.86 18.72
CA PHE A 155 -13.86 1.98 19.88
C PHE A 155 -14.88 0.84 19.97
N GLN A 156 -16.11 1.05 19.48
CA GLN A 156 -17.13 0.01 19.45
C GLN A 156 -16.74 -1.21 18.58
N LEU A 157 -15.72 -1.10 17.73
CA LEU A 157 -15.27 -2.17 16.83
C LEU A 157 -14.22 -3.09 17.45
N CYS A 158 -13.62 -2.69 18.60
CA CYS A 158 -12.61 -3.52 19.26
C CYS A 158 -13.20 -4.85 19.73
N SER A 159 -12.52 -5.95 19.38
CA SER A 159 -12.89 -7.32 19.76
C SER A 159 -11.64 -8.16 20.02
N GLU A 160 -11.78 -9.47 20.16
CA GLU A 160 -10.64 -10.39 20.29
C GLU A 160 -9.71 -10.35 19.06
N ASN A 161 -10.27 -10.13 17.87
CA ASN A 161 -9.51 -10.10 16.63
C ASN A 161 -9.38 -8.70 16.02
N VAL A 162 -10.04 -7.68 16.57
CA VAL A 162 -10.04 -6.32 16.03
C VAL A 162 -9.47 -5.34 17.06
N CYS A 163 -8.41 -4.64 16.71
CA CYS A 163 -7.88 -3.51 17.50
C CYS A 163 -8.07 -2.18 16.74
N LEU A 164 -8.04 -1.06 17.47
CA LEU A 164 -8.11 0.29 16.90
C LEU A 164 -6.78 1.01 17.10
N MET A 165 -6.19 1.48 16.00
CA MET A 165 -5.00 2.31 15.98
C MET A 165 -5.38 3.77 15.83
N MET A 166 -5.00 4.58 16.78
CA MET A 166 -5.13 6.05 16.75
C MET A 166 -3.76 6.71 16.61
N THR A 167 -3.70 7.80 15.87
CA THR A 167 -2.47 8.60 15.69
C THR A 167 -2.68 10.04 16.18
N PRO A 168 -2.77 10.28 17.49
CA PRO A 168 -3.22 11.56 18.03
C PRO A 168 -2.31 12.76 17.71
N ARG A 169 -1.01 12.55 17.52
CA ARG A 169 -0.02 13.61 17.26
C ARG A 169 0.79 13.39 15.97
N GLY A 170 0.22 12.69 15.00
CA GLY A 170 0.90 12.35 13.75
C GLY A 170 1.45 10.93 13.75
N VAL A 171 2.11 10.57 12.66
CA VAL A 171 2.51 9.19 12.31
C VAL A 171 3.39 8.49 13.36
N ALA A 172 4.14 9.25 14.16
CA ALA A 172 5.08 8.69 15.14
C ALA A 172 4.42 8.35 16.50
N ASP A 173 3.27 8.95 16.80
CA ASP A 173 2.56 8.75 18.07
C ASP A 173 1.37 7.82 17.88
N VAL A 174 1.61 6.52 17.99
CA VAL A 174 0.61 5.47 17.75
C VAL A 174 0.08 4.96 19.09
N HIS A 175 -1.24 4.97 19.23
CA HIS A 175 -1.96 4.42 20.37
C HIS A 175 -2.88 3.30 19.90
N VAL A 176 -2.64 2.07 20.34
CA VAL A 176 -3.48 0.91 19.95
C VAL A 176 -4.40 0.51 21.10
N TYR A 177 -5.69 0.44 20.80
CA TYR A 177 -6.73 0.06 21.73
C TYR A 177 -7.21 -1.37 21.47
N THR A 178 -7.25 -2.16 22.51
CA THR A 178 -7.93 -3.46 22.61
C THR A 178 -9.20 -3.30 23.47
N PRO A 179 -10.09 -4.30 23.56
CA PRO A 179 -11.26 -4.22 24.43
C PRO A 179 -10.92 -3.82 25.87
N GLU A 180 -9.86 -4.39 26.44
CA GLU A 180 -9.43 -4.12 27.81
C GLU A 180 -8.94 -2.67 27.97
N ARG A 181 -8.24 -2.16 26.97
CA ARG A 181 -7.73 -0.77 26.96
C ARG A 181 -8.85 0.25 26.80
N VAL A 182 -9.91 -0.10 26.03
CA VAL A 182 -11.14 0.71 25.92
C VAL A 182 -11.86 0.76 27.27
N GLU A 183 -12.08 -0.38 27.89
CA GLU A 183 -12.74 -0.47 29.20
C GLU A 183 -11.95 0.27 30.29
N ALA A 184 -10.63 0.08 30.35
CA ALA A 184 -9.77 0.79 31.31
C ALA A 184 -9.86 2.32 31.14
N ARG A 185 -9.99 2.80 29.91
CA ARG A 185 -10.06 4.25 29.62
C ARG A 185 -11.41 4.87 29.96
N TYR A 186 -12.50 4.20 29.58
CA TYR A 186 -13.85 4.78 29.60
C TYR A 186 -14.75 4.20 30.70
N GLY A 187 -14.38 3.06 31.30
CA GLY A 187 -15.25 2.31 32.22
C GLY A 187 -16.42 1.66 31.50
N ALA A 188 -16.34 1.53 30.19
CA ALA A 188 -17.32 0.91 29.33
C ALA A 188 -16.59 0.05 28.29
N GLY A 189 -17.05 -1.18 28.06
CA GLY A 189 -16.52 -2.05 27.03
C GLY A 189 -16.91 -1.59 25.61
N PRO A 190 -16.29 -2.17 24.55
CA PRO A 190 -16.58 -1.78 23.17
C PRO A 190 -18.06 -1.76 22.81
N ASP A 191 -18.82 -2.79 23.18
CA ASP A 191 -20.24 -2.88 22.88
C ASP A 191 -21.10 -1.81 23.57
N GLN A 192 -20.56 -1.20 24.62
CA GLN A 192 -21.21 -0.14 25.41
C GLN A 192 -20.82 1.27 24.94
N VAL A 193 -19.92 1.40 23.94
CA VAL A 193 -19.51 2.72 23.43
C VAL A 193 -20.68 3.53 22.89
N PRO A 194 -21.64 2.97 22.13
CA PRO A 194 -22.84 3.72 21.72
C PRO A 194 -23.69 4.22 22.89
N ASP A 195 -23.84 3.42 23.97
CA ASP A 195 -24.53 3.80 25.19
C ASP A 195 -23.83 4.95 25.92
N PHE A 196 -22.50 4.87 25.99
CA PHE A 196 -21.65 5.92 26.55
C PHE A 196 -21.82 7.25 25.80
N ILE A 197 -21.82 7.20 24.45
CA ILE A 197 -22.01 8.39 23.61
C ILE A 197 -23.46 8.89 23.74
N GLY A 198 -24.45 8.02 23.82
CA GLY A 198 -25.83 8.40 24.08
C GLY A 198 -26.00 9.22 25.37
N LEU A 199 -25.25 8.88 26.43
CA LEU A 199 -25.25 9.63 27.68
C LEU A 199 -24.50 10.96 27.60
N LYS A 200 -23.27 10.92 27.04
CA LYS A 200 -22.34 12.06 27.03
C LYS A 200 -22.59 13.01 25.86
N GLY A 201 -22.99 12.48 24.71
CA GLY A 201 -23.00 13.16 23.42
C GLY A 201 -21.64 13.16 22.72
N ASP A 202 -21.63 13.60 21.47
CA ASP A 202 -20.42 13.94 20.71
C ASP A 202 -20.61 15.28 19.98
N THR A 203 -19.79 16.26 20.40
CA THR A 203 -19.83 17.61 19.83
C THR A 203 -19.23 17.67 18.43
N SER A 204 -18.36 16.73 18.07
CA SER A 204 -17.73 16.70 16.73
C SER A 204 -18.74 16.31 15.65
N ASP A 205 -19.72 15.48 16.00
CA ASP A 205 -20.78 15.00 15.10
C ASP A 205 -22.13 15.64 15.33
N ASN A 206 -22.15 16.66 16.21
CA ASN A 206 -23.39 17.32 16.63
C ASN A 206 -24.41 16.32 17.22
N ILE A 207 -23.90 15.35 18.00
CA ILE A 207 -24.74 14.38 18.73
C ILE A 207 -24.95 14.91 20.15
N PRO A 208 -26.19 15.25 20.52
CA PRO A 208 -26.48 15.83 21.82
C PRO A 208 -26.38 14.79 22.95
N GLY A 209 -25.73 15.15 24.06
CA GLY A 209 -25.70 14.36 25.28
C GLY A 209 -26.72 14.84 26.33
N ILE A 210 -26.75 14.13 27.44
CA ILE A 210 -27.56 14.53 28.61
C ILE A 210 -26.82 15.65 29.38
N PRO A 211 -27.47 16.82 29.63
CA PRO A 211 -26.82 17.91 30.33
C PRO A 211 -26.29 17.51 31.71
N GLY A 212 -25.01 17.84 31.95
CA GLY A 212 -24.32 17.51 33.22
C GLY A 212 -23.71 16.09 33.27
N ILE A 213 -23.74 15.32 32.18
CA ILE A 213 -23.07 14.02 32.06
C ILE A 213 -21.87 14.20 31.14
N GLY A 214 -20.67 14.11 31.69
CA GLY A 214 -19.39 14.06 30.95
C GLY A 214 -18.78 12.67 31.00
N ASP A 215 -17.58 12.49 30.40
CA ASP A 215 -16.87 11.21 30.25
C ASP A 215 -16.87 10.37 31.53
N LYS A 216 -16.43 10.95 32.65
CA LYS A 216 -16.32 10.23 33.95
C LYS A 216 -17.68 9.76 34.46
N THR A 217 -18.71 10.59 34.32
CA THR A 217 -20.05 10.25 34.82
C THR A 217 -20.70 9.21 33.92
N ALA A 218 -20.59 9.34 32.62
CA ALA A 218 -21.10 8.36 31.66
C ALA A 218 -20.46 6.98 31.89
N GLY A 219 -19.13 6.90 32.01
CA GLY A 219 -18.44 5.64 32.28
C GLY A 219 -18.86 5.01 33.63
N GLN A 220 -19.02 5.81 34.70
CA GLN A 220 -19.48 5.31 35.98
C GLN A 220 -20.91 4.77 35.92
N LEU A 221 -21.81 5.44 35.19
CA LEU A 221 -23.19 4.99 35.01
C LEU A 221 -23.27 3.70 34.19
N ILE A 222 -22.53 3.61 33.12
CA ILE A 222 -22.47 2.38 32.30
C ILE A 222 -21.83 1.23 33.09
N ALA A 223 -20.74 1.47 33.80
CA ALA A 223 -20.14 0.44 34.67
C ALA A 223 -21.08 -0.06 35.79
N GLN A 224 -21.96 0.80 36.30
CA GLN A 224 -22.91 0.47 37.35
C GLN A 224 -24.17 -0.23 36.87
N TYR A 225 -24.76 0.24 35.75
CA TYR A 225 -26.08 -0.19 35.29
C TYR A 225 -26.04 -1.02 34.00
N GLY A 226 -24.94 -0.99 33.25
CA GLY A 226 -24.74 -1.81 32.06
C GLY A 226 -25.05 -1.12 30.75
N SER A 227 -26.23 -0.55 30.58
CA SER A 227 -26.66 0.11 29.34
C SER A 227 -27.33 1.48 29.56
N LEU A 228 -27.49 2.25 28.49
CA LEU A 228 -28.24 3.52 28.53
C LEU A 228 -29.67 3.33 29.03
N ASP A 229 -30.35 2.27 28.57
CA ASP A 229 -31.73 2.01 28.97
C ASP A 229 -31.81 1.65 30.44
N ASP A 230 -30.90 0.84 30.97
CA ASP A 230 -30.83 0.53 32.40
C ASP A 230 -30.52 1.79 33.24
N VAL A 231 -29.65 2.69 32.76
CA VAL A 231 -29.40 3.98 33.41
C VAL A 231 -30.67 4.83 33.47
N ILE A 232 -31.49 4.85 32.40
CA ILE A 232 -32.73 5.57 32.34
C ILE A 232 -33.76 4.96 33.33
N GLU A 233 -33.88 3.62 33.36
CA GLU A 233 -34.82 2.93 34.26
C GLU A 233 -34.47 3.15 35.73
N HIS A 234 -33.16 3.18 36.07
CA HIS A 234 -32.67 3.38 37.44
C HIS A 234 -32.37 4.87 37.78
N ALA A 235 -32.83 5.81 36.92
CA ALA A 235 -32.54 7.23 37.11
C ALA A 235 -33.08 7.74 38.49
N GLY A 236 -34.14 7.13 39.01
CA GLY A 236 -34.69 7.45 40.32
C GLY A 236 -33.80 7.17 41.53
N GLU A 237 -32.76 6.35 41.37
CA GLU A 237 -31.77 6.02 42.42
C GLU A 237 -30.64 7.06 42.50
N LEU A 238 -30.58 7.96 41.51
CA LEU A 238 -29.52 8.97 41.39
C LEU A 238 -29.92 10.25 42.17
N SER A 239 -28.97 11.18 42.26
CA SER A 239 -29.25 12.48 42.85
C SER A 239 -30.46 13.19 42.12
N PRO A 240 -31.27 13.99 42.81
CA PRO A 240 -32.46 14.60 42.19
C PRO A 240 -32.18 15.40 40.91
N ALA A 241 -31.02 16.04 40.81
CA ALA A 241 -30.60 16.78 39.64
C ALA A 241 -30.31 15.87 38.44
N ARG A 242 -29.57 14.76 38.68
CA ARG A 242 -29.28 13.78 37.62
C ARG A 242 -30.49 13.00 37.19
N SER A 243 -31.31 12.57 38.15
CA SER A 243 -32.58 11.87 37.89
C SER A 243 -33.46 12.68 36.96
N ARG A 244 -33.64 13.97 37.27
CA ARG A 244 -34.41 14.88 36.40
C ARG A 244 -33.78 15.03 35.01
N SER A 245 -32.47 15.31 34.96
CA SER A 245 -31.77 15.52 33.67
C SER A 245 -31.86 14.29 32.77
N ILE A 246 -31.67 13.07 33.32
CA ILE A 246 -31.78 11.82 32.57
C ILE A 246 -33.22 11.60 32.08
N SER A 247 -34.21 11.79 32.97
CA SER A 247 -35.60 11.56 32.61
C SER A 247 -36.12 12.56 31.55
N GLU A 248 -35.68 13.82 31.61
CA GLU A 248 -36.07 14.86 30.66
C GLU A 248 -35.44 14.67 29.28
N HIS A 249 -34.26 14.00 29.20
CA HIS A 249 -33.51 13.82 27.94
C HIS A 249 -33.40 12.36 27.49
N ALA A 250 -34.22 11.46 28.05
CA ALA A 250 -34.16 10.03 27.77
C ALA A 250 -34.31 9.68 26.28
N ASP A 251 -35.29 10.25 25.59
CA ASP A 251 -35.54 9.99 24.17
C ASP A 251 -34.44 10.59 23.27
N GLN A 252 -33.93 11.77 23.65
CA GLN A 252 -32.76 12.36 22.98
C GLN A 252 -31.54 11.47 23.11
N ALA A 253 -31.26 10.93 24.29
CA ALA A 253 -30.13 10.05 24.53
C ALA A 253 -30.21 8.73 23.72
N ARG A 254 -31.43 8.16 23.60
CA ARG A 254 -31.67 6.99 22.74
C ARG A 254 -31.46 7.32 21.26
N ALA A 255 -31.91 8.46 20.79
CA ALA A 255 -31.66 8.92 19.43
C ALA A 255 -30.14 9.11 19.18
N SER A 256 -29.44 9.69 20.13
CA SER A 256 -27.98 9.86 20.10
C SER A 256 -27.22 8.54 20.07
N LYS A 257 -27.65 7.52 20.86
CA LYS A 257 -27.11 6.17 20.78
C LYS A 257 -27.25 5.58 19.38
N VAL A 258 -28.44 5.74 18.76
CA VAL A 258 -28.68 5.23 17.39
C VAL A 258 -27.77 5.91 16.37
N LEU A 259 -27.55 7.23 16.48
CA LEU A 259 -26.64 7.97 15.59
C LEU A 259 -25.18 7.55 15.74
N ALA A 260 -24.74 7.27 16.98
CA ALA A 260 -23.38 6.83 17.28
C ALA A 260 -23.12 5.36 16.93
N THR A 261 -24.17 4.55 16.71
CA THR A 261 -24.02 3.13 16.41
C THR A 261 -23.65 2.93 14.95
N MET A 262 -22.48 2.36 14.69
CA MET A 262 -22.03 2.01 13.36
C MET A 262 -22.80 0.83 12.78
N ARG A 263 -23.08 0.85 11.48
CA ARG A 263 -23.70 -0.26 10.78
C ARG A 263 -22.67 -1.34 10.51
N ARG A 264 -22.96 -2.56 10.96
CA ARG A 264 -22.05 -3.72 10.86
C ARG A 264 -22.48 -4.75 9.81
N VAL A 265 -23.61 -4.51 9.16
CA VAL A 265 -24.21 -5.43 8.18
C VAL A 265 -24.65 -4.64 6.97
N LEU A 266 -23.72 -4.35 6.08
CA LEU A 266 -23.96 -3.76 4.77
C LEU A 266 -23.84 -4.83 3.69
N GLU A 267 -24.60 -4.69 2.60
CA GLU A 267 -24.41 -5.48 1.40
C GLU A 267 -23.21 -4.93 0.62
N LEU A 268 -22.00 -5.40 0.97
CA LEU A 268 -20.76 -5.07 0.27
C LEU A 268 -20.38 -6.25 -0.61
N ASP A 269 -19.94 -5.96 -1.83
CA ASP A 269 -19.39 -6.93 -2.78
C ASP A 269 -17.90 -7.26 -2.53
N VAL A 270 -17.42 -6.94 -1.34
CA VAL A 270 -16.04 -7.14 -0.88
C VAL A 270 -16.05 -7.89 0.45
N ASP A 271 -15.21 -8.90 0.54
CA ASP A 271 -14.95 -9.66 1.77
C ASP A 271 -13.50 -9.50 2.24
N PRO A 272 -13.23 -9.64 3.56
CA PRO A 272 -11.88 -9.49 4.12
C PRO A 272 -10.81 -10.35 3.45
N ASP A 273 -11.15 -11.56 3.01
CA ASP A 273 -10.24 -12.47 2.31
C ASP A 273 -9.78 -11.95 0.95
N GLY A 274 -10.61 -11.12 0.31
CA GLY A 274 -10.29 -10.48 -0.97
C GLY A 274 -9.46 -9.19 -0.84
N LEU A 275 -9.24 -8.70 0.38
CA LEU A 275 -8.49 -7.47 0.64
C LEU A 275 -6.99 -7.73 0.75
N VAL A 276 -6.42 -8.39 -0.25
CA VAL A 276 -4.98 -8.65 -0.33
C VAL A 276 -4.28 -7.51 -1.05
N SER A 277 -3.22 -6.99 -0.47
CA SER A 277 -2.41 -5.93 -1.08
C SER A 277 -1.64 -6.46 -2.29
N ARG A 278 -1.58 -5.66 -3.35
CA ARG A 278 -0.72 -5.94 -4.51
C ARG A 278 0.67 -5.37 -4.25
N PRO A 279 1.70 -5.84 -4.97
CA PRO A 279 3.00 -5.18 -4.95
C PRO A 279 2.84 -3.70 -5.32
N PRO A 280 3.56 -2.78 -4.64
CA PRO A 280 3.53 -1.36 -4.95
C PRO A 280 3.99 -1.07 -6.40
N ASP A 281 3.26 -0.22 -7.12
CA ASP A 281 3.72 0.28 -8.43
C ASP A 281 4.77 1.38 -8.22
N ARG A 282 6.04 0.98 -8.25
CA ARG A 282 7.17 1.88 -8.03
C ARG A 282 7.24 3.01 -9.05
N SER A 283 6.90 2.74 -10.31
CA SER A 283 6.90 3.76 -11.36
C SER A 283 5.90 4.85 -11.06
N GLN A 284 4.67 4.45 -10.74
CA GLN A 284 3.60 5.38 -10.39
C GLN A 284 3.91 6.15 -9.10
N LEU A 285 4.45 5.48 -8.07
CA LEU A 285 4.88 6.15 -6.84
C LEU A 285 5.98 7.18 -7.11
N LYS A 286 6.99 6.85 -7.92
CA LYS A 286 8.07 7.78 -8.30
C LYS A 286 7.53 8.98 -9.08
N GLU A 287 6.59 8.76 -10.01
CA GLU A 287 5.94 9.84 -10.75
C GLU A 287 5.17 10.78 -9.80
N ILE A 288 4.35 10.22 -8.91
CA ILE A 288 3.61 10.96 -7.89
C ILE A 288 4.58 11.75 -6.99
N PHE A 289 5.65 11.11 -6.52
CA PHE A 289 6.59 11.77 -5.62
C PHE A 289 7.42 12.87 -6.32
N ARG A 290 7.72 12.73 -7.61
CA ARG A 290 8.33 13.81 -8.40
C ARG A 290 7.35 14.96 -8.61
N ARG A 291 6.10 14.65 -8.97
CA ARG A 291 5.05 15.65 -9.17
C ARG A 291 4.82 16.51 -7.93
N PHE A 292 4.80 15.90 -6.74
CA PHE A 292 4.59 16.59 -5.47
C PHE A 292 5.89 16.97 -4.76
N GLU A 293 7.04 16.77 -5.39
CA GLU A 293 8.38 17.09 -4.87
C GLU A 293 8.73 16.40 -3.54
N PHE A 294 8.26 15.17 -3.34
CA PHE A 294 8.51 14.35 -2.14
C PHE A 294 9.90 13.70 -2.17
N ARG A 295 10.96 14.51 -2.14
CA ARG A 295 12.35 14.07 -2.30
C ARG A 295 12.77 12.99 -1.30
N ALA A 296 12.36 13.11 -0.03
CA ALA A 296 12.68 12.13 0.99
C ALA A 296 12.01 10.76 0.75
N LEU A 297 10.81 10.75 0.14
CA LEU A 297 10.09 9.53 -0.18
C LEU A 297 10.66 8.82 -1.41
N LEU A 298 11.23 9.56 -2.36
CA LEU A 298 11.89 8.98 -3.52
C LEU A 298 13.03 8.01 -3.11
N GLY A 299 13.84 8.40 -2.10
CA GLY A 299 14.90 7.53 -1.58
C GLY A 299 14.40 6.32 -0.78
N ARG A 300 13.12 6.30 -0.37
CA ARG A 300 12.53 5.20 0.42
C ARG A 300 11.82 4.16 -0.43
N ILE A 301 11.57 4.42 -1.71
CA ILE A 301 10.81 3.50 -2.58
C ILE A 301 11.49 2.13 -2.67
N GLU A 302 12.82 2.09 -2.70
CA GLU A 302 13.61 0.86 -2.82
C GLU A 302 13.43 -0.08 -1.61
N THR A 303 13.08 0.46 -0.44
CA THR A 303 12.83 -0.33 0.77
C THR A 303 11.43 -0.97 0.81
N LEU A 304 10.54 -0.63 -0.13
CA LEU A 304 9.17 -1.16 -0.14
C LEU A 304 9.09 -2.67 -0.38
N ASP A 305 9.99 -3.22 -1.20
CA ASP A 305 10.00 -4.67 -1.46
C ASP A 305 10.42 -5.49 -0.24
N GLU A 306 11.29 -4.93 0.61
CA GLU A 306 11.67 -5.57 1.87
C GLU A 306 10.53 -5.62 2.88
N ALA A 307 9.56 -4.71 2.73
CA ALA A 307 8.41 -4.59 3.63
C ALA A 307 7.27 -5.57 3.32
N LEU A 308 7.21 -6.12 2.09
CA LEU A 308 6.16 -7.06 1.71
C LEU A 308 6.31 -8.41 2.45
N PRO A 309 5.20 -9.02 2.90
CA PRO A 309 5.24 -10.35 3.52
C PRO A 309 5.86 -11.38 2.58
N ALA A 310 6.78 -12.19 3.08
CA ALA A 310 7.39 -13.26 2.30
C ALA A 310 6.39 -14.32 1.79
N ALA A 311 5.19 -14.36 2.35
CA ALA A 311 4.12 -15.29 1.97
C ALA A 311 3.43 -14.98 0.63
N GLU A 312 3.61 -13.77 0.10
CA GLU A 312 2.97 -13.35 -1.17
C GLU A 312 3.91 -13.37 -2.38
N ARG A 313 5.13 -13.83 -2.21
CA ARG A 313 5.85 -14.30 -3.40
C ARG A 313 5.06 -15.48 -3.93
N PRO A 314 4.54 -15.43 -5.19
CA PRO A 314 3.93 -16.61 -5.76
C PRO A 314 4.89 -17.77 -5.50
N GLN A 315 4.41 -18.92 -5.07
CA GLN A 315 5.23 -20.13 -5.02
C GLN A 315 5.67 -20.34 -6.46
N VAL A 316 6.87 -19.87 -6.77
CA VAL A 316 7.46 -20.04 -8.08
C VAL A 316 7.80 -21.52 -8.12
N GLU A 317 7.04 -22.28 -8.90
CA GLU A 317 7.48 -23.62 -9.25
C GLU A 317 8.76 -23.47 -10.04
N SER A 318 9.87 -24.01 -9.52
CA SER A 318 11.14 -23.99 -10.23
C SER A 318 10.98 -24.76 -11.54
N GLU A 319 11.22 -24.08 -12.66
CA GLU A 319 11.18 -24.67 -13.98
C GLU A 319 12.56 -25.22 -14.36
N THR A 320 12.60 -26.47 -14.80
CA THR A 320 13.84 -27.05 -15.30
C THR A 320 14.14 -26.57 -16.72
N VAL A 321 15.39 -26.13 -16.94
CA VAL A 321 15.89 -25.69 -18.24
C VAL A 321 16.85 -26.73 -18.81
N ALA A 322 16.44 -27.36 -19.89
CA ALA A 322 17.30 -28.28 -20.60
C ALA A 322 18.48 -27.53 -21.25
N TRP A 323 19.67 -28.05 -21.09
CA TRP A 323 20.84 -27.45 -21.70
C TRP A 323 21.85 -28.51 -22.17
N ARG A 324 22.78 -28.11 -23.05
CA ARG A 324 23.89 -28.92 -23.49
C ARG A 324 25.09 -28.05 -23.91
N GLU A 325 26.26 -28.63 -23.81
CA GLU A 325 27.44 -28.08 -24.49
C GLU A 325 27.32 -28.22 -26.02
N GLY A 326 27.83 -27.25 -26.72
CA GLY A 326 27.84 -27.26 -28.17
C GLY A 326 28.94 -26.42 -28.78
N THR A 327 28.95 -26.32 -30.09
CA THR A 327 29.82 -25.43 -30.82
C THR A 327 28.99 -24.26 -31.35
N LEU A 328 29.57 -23.07 -31.34
CA LEU A 328 28.95 -21.90 -31.89
C LEU A 328 28.67 -22.11 -33.40
N SER A 329 27.42 -21.97 -33.80
CA SER A 329 27.00 -22.08 -35.20
C SER A 329 26.22 -20.84 -35.60
N ARG A 330 26.13 -20.55 -36.89
CA ARG A 330 25.34 -19.42 -37.40
C ARG A 330 23.87 -19.57 -36.98
N ALA A 331 23.40 -18.61 -36.26
CA ALA A 331 21.98 -18.55 -35.80
C ALA A 331 21.10 -17.92 -36.88
N SER A 332 19.82 -18.32 -36.91
CA SER A 332 18.80 -17.73 -37.76
C SER A 332 17.46 -17.74 -37.02
N GLY A 333 16.65 -16.71 -37.25
CA GLY A 333 15.40 -16.50 -36.49
C GLY A 333 15.66 -15.97 -35.08
N GLY A 334 14.68 -16.10 -34.19
CA GLY A 334 14.77 -15.60 -32.81
C GLY A 334 15.77 -16.40 -31.96
N VAL A 335 16.69 -15.71 -31.34
CA VAL A 335 17.65 -16.29 -30.40
C VAL A 335 17.86 -15.36 -29.19
N SER A 336 17.80 -15.91 -28.00
CA SER A 336 18.13 -15.18 -26.77
C SER A 336 19.54 -15.54 -26.31
N VAL A 337 20.30 -14.50 -25.98
CA VAL A 337 21.75 -14.61 -25.76
C VAL A 337 22.14 -14.08 -24.39
N ALA A 338 22.91 -14.87 -23.66
CA ALA A 338 23.72 -14.43 -22.52
C ALA A 338 25.20 -14.71 -22.82
N TRP A 339 26.09 -13.79 -22.42
CA TRP A 339 27.54 -13.90 -22.68
C TRP A 339 28.34 -13.44 -21.47
N ASP A 340 29.38 -14.20 -21.10
CA ASP A 340 30.21 -13.91 -19.94
C ASP A 340 31.63 -13.38 -20.31
N GLY A 341 31.89 -13.17 -21.58
CA GLY A 341 33.19 -12.74 -22.10
C GLY A 341 33.96 -13.86 -22.82
N GLU A 342 33.71 -15.12 -22.46
CA GLU A 342 34.40 -16.30 -23.02
C GLU A 342 33.44 -17.35 -23.58
N ARG A 343 32.22 -17.42 -23.03
CA ARG A 343 31.18 -18.39 -23.40
C ARG A 343 29.84 -17.69 -23.65
N ALA A 344 29.06 -18.29 -24.48
CA ALA A 344 27.68 -17.83 -24.73
C ALA A 344 26.68 -18.93 -24.44
N GLY A 345 25.62 -18.58 -23.72
CA GLY A 345 24.35 -19.32 -23.64
C GLY A 345 23.40 -18.84 -24.71
N LEU A 346 22.90 -19.75 -25.54
CA LEU A 346 22.01 -19.47 -26.66
C LEU A 346 20.72 -20.25 -26.46
N ALA A 347 19.61 -19.54 -26.18
CA ALA A 347 18.27 -20.12 -26.10
C ALA A 347 17.53 -19.89 -27.42
N SER A 348 17.05 -20.96 -28.04
CA SER A 348 16.22 -20.94 -29.21
C SER A 348 14.86 -21.56 -28.91
N GLY A 349 13.87 -21.36 -29.78
CA GLY A 349 12.47 -21.74 -29.52
C GLY A 349 12.18 -23.23 -29.32
N ASP A 350 13.19 -24.10 -29.28
CA ASP A 350 13.08 -25.52 -28.97
C ASP A 350 13.15 -25.85 -27.47
N GLY A 351 13.35 -24.84 -26.61
CA GLY A 351 13.40 -25.00 -25.14
C GLY A 351 14.74 -25.56 -24.61
N THR A 352 15.78 -25.60 -25.45
CA THR A 352 17.12 -26.08 -25.05
C THR A 352 18.13 -24.95 -25.18
N VAL A 353 18.88 -24.70 -24.11
CA VAL A 353 20.00 -23.75 -24.13
C VAL A 353 21.28 -24.46 -24.58
N VAL A 354 21.96 -23.90 -25.57
CA VAL A 354 23.27 -24.37 -26.00
C VAL A 354 24.35 -23.46 -25.40
N VAL A 355 25.28 -24.01 -24.63
CA VAL A 355 26.44 -23.30 -24.10
C VAL A 355 27.66 -23.62 -24.95
N ALA A 356 28.31 -22.59 -25.49
CA ALA A 356 29.45 -22.74 -26.37
C ALA A 356 30.57 -21.75 -26.01
N LEU A 357 31.83 -22.15 -26.23
CA LEU A 357 32.93 -21.19 -26.26
C LEU A 357 32.67 -20.18 -27.39
N ALA A 358 32.81 -18.92 -27.11
CA ALA A 358 32.47 -17.85 -28.01
C ALA A 358 33.33 -16.61 -27.71
N ALA A 359 34.43 -16.44 -28.41
CA ALA A 359 35.04 -15.13 -28.48
C ALA A 359 34.07 -14.13 -29.10
N ARG A 360 34.11 -12.86 -28.70
CA ARG A 360 33.19 -11.83 -29.11
C ARG A 360 32.95 -11.76 -30.62
N ASP A 361 34.07 -11.69 -31.42
CA ASP A 361 33.96 -11.57 -32.88
C ASP A 361 33.29 -12.81 -33.52
N GLU A 362 33.51 -13.98 -32.95
CA GLU A 362 32.89 -15.23 -33.38
C GLU A 362 31.38 -15.22 -33.05
N LEU A 363 31.01 -14.75 -31.84
CA LEU A 363 29.63 -14.60 -31.43
C LEU A 363 28.89 -13.62 -32.32
N VAL A 364 29.46 -12.43 -32.56
CA VAL A 364 28.88 -11.40 -33.45
C VAL A 364 28.69 -11.94 -34.87
N ALA A 365 29.67 -12.71 -35.39
CA ALA A 365 29.56 -13.31 -36.71
C ALA A 365 28.49 -14.39 -36.78
N ALA A 366 28.31 -15.18 -35.71
CA ALA A 366 27.27 -16.20 -35.62
C ALA A 366 25.86 -15.61 -35.51
N LEU A 367 25.68 -14.46 -34.89
CA LEU A 367 24.39 -13.80 -34.64
C LEU A 367 23.95 -12.83 -35.77
N ARG A 368 24.78 -12.62 -36.78
CA ARG A 368 24.56 -11.58 -37.81
C ARG A 368 23.19 -11.61 -38.50
N ASP A 369 22.62 -12.81 -38.70
CA ASP A 369 21.37 -13.00 -39.43
C ASP A 369 20.21 -13.44 -38.51
N ALA A 370 20.40 -13.30 -37.20
CA ALA A 370 19.41 -13.69 -36.18
C ALA A 370 18.70 -12.48 -35.60
N ASP A 371 17.45 -12.69 -35.18
CA ASP A 371 16.70 -11.75 -34.36
C ASP A 371 17.11 -11.93 -32.90
N VAL A 372 18.08 -11.15 -32.46
CA VAL A 372 18.74 -11.32 -31.16
C VAL A 372 17.94 -10.62 -30.06
N ALA A 373 17.60 -11.36 -28.99
CA ALA A 373 17.20 -10.81 -27.72
C ALA A 373 18.33 -10.98 -26.70
N THR A 374 18.56 -9.96 -25.86
CA THR A 374 19.63 -10.02 -24.85
C THR A 374 19.28 -9.15 -23.64
N HIS A 375 20.15 -9.14 -22.65
CA HIS A 375 20.14 -8.21 -21.55
C HIS A 375 21.41 -7.36 -21.62
N ASP A 376 21.28 -6.04 -21.73
CA ASP A 376 22.38 -5.09 -21.98
C ASP A 376 23.12 -5.34 -23.31
N ALA A 377 22.45 -5.00 -24.40
CA ALA A 377 22.97 -5.16 -25.76
C ALA A 377 24.29 -4.43 -26.03
N LYS A 378 24.67 -3.44 -25.26
CA LYS A 378 25.95 -2.72 -25.37
C LYS A 378 27.13 -3.65 -25.16
N GLN A 379 27.01 -4.63 -24.26
CA GLN A 379 28.09 -5.59 -23.99
C GLN A 379 28.42 -6.49 -25.20
N LEU A 380 27.42 -6.74 -26.05
CA LEU A 380 27.60 -7.57 -27.25
C LEU A 380 28.20 -6.80 -28.44
N GLU A 381 28.04 -5.46 -28.46
CA GLU A 381 28.46 -4.57 -29.54
C GLU A 381 28.11 -5.09 -30.94
N LEU A 382 26.85 -5.51 -31.09
CA LEU A 382 26.35 -6.00 -32.35
C LEU A 382 26.30 -4.85 -33.38
N PRO A 383 26.66 -5.12 -34.68
CA PRO A 383 26.67 -4.10 -35.74
C PRO A 383 25.26 -3.63 -36.15
N ALA A 384 24.23 -4.29 -35.71
CA ALA A 384 22.83 -3.96 -35.96
C ALA A 384 22.05 -3.94 -34.65
N PRO A 385 20.95 -3.17 -34.56
CA PRO A 385 20.10 -3.20 -33.38
C PRO A 385 19.61 -4.61 -33.07
N VAL A 386 19.55 -4.96 -31.78
CA VAL A 386 18.93 -6.20 -31.34
C VAL A 386 17.42 -6.16 -31.50
N ALA A 387 16.77 -7.31 -31.58
CA ALA A 387 15.32 -7.40 -31.65
C ALA A 387 14.65 -7.00 -30.32
N ASP A 388 15.29 -7.38 -29.22
CA ASP A 388 14.85 -7.00 -27.87
C ASP A 388 16.06 -6.87 -26.92
N ASP A 389 15.94 -5.90 -26.00
CA ASP A 389 16.86 -5.75 -24.87
C ASP A 389 16.04 -5.65 -23.58
N THR A 390 16.14 -6.67 -22.71
CA THR A 390 15.34 -6.75 -21.50
C THR A 390 15.72 -5.69 -20.46
N MET A 391 16.96 -5.19 -20.46
CA MET A 391 17.38 -4.09 -19.60
C MET A 391 16.74 -2.76 -20.06
N VAL A 392 16.81 -2.48 -21.35
CA VAL A 392 16.21 -1.26 -21.93
C VAL A 392 14.69 -1.28 -21.81
N ALA A 393 14.05 -2.43 -22.04
CA ALA A 393 12.61 -2.58 -21.84
C ALA A 393 12.22 -2.35 -20.38
N ALA A 394 12.94 -2.96 -19.44
CA ALA A 394 12.72 -2.76 -18.00
C ALA A 394 12.93 -1.29 -17.59
N TYR A 395 13.94 -0.63 -18.15
CA TYR A 395 14.16 0.81 -17.96
C TYR A 395 12.97 1.65 -18.43
N LEU A 396 12.40 1.37 -19.58
CA LEU A 396 11.23 2.11 -20.08
C LEU A 396 9.95 1.82 -19.26
N ILE A 397 9.87 0.62 -18.68
CA ILE A 397 8.75 0.26 -17.79
C ILE A 397 8.91 0.93 -16.42
N ASP A 398 10.12 0.95 -15.85
CA ASP A 398 10.42 1.57 -14.55
C ASP A 398 11.74 2.37 -14.59
N PRO A 399 11.74 3.60 -15.12
CA PRO A 399 12.98 4.38 -15.35
C PRO A 399 13.64 4.87 -14.07
N GLY A 400 13.19 4.43 -12.93
CA GLY A 400 13.65 4.95 -11.65
C GLY A 400 14.48 3.96 -10.83
N ARG A 401 14.78 2.77 -11.31
CA ARG A 401 15.65 1.81 -10.61
C ARG A 401 17.10 2.27 -10.65
N ALA A 402 17.85 1.93 -9.60
CA ALA A 402 19.29 2.15 -9.57
C ALA A 402 20.01 1.25 -10.57
N GLU A 403 19.56 -0.01 -10.66
CA GLU A 403 20.13 -1.06 -11.53
C GLU A 403 19.01 -1.96 -12.09
N TYR A 404 19.30 -2.59 -13.23
CA TYR A 404 18.37 -3.51 -13.91
C TYR A 404 19.05 -4.88 -14.03
N VAL A 405 19.25 -5.55 -12.90
CA VAL A 405 19.88 -6.87 -12.85
C VAL A 405 18.92 -7.93 -13.37
N LEU A 406 19.41 -8.82 -14.25
CA LEU A 406 18.57 -9.83 -14.91
C LEU A 406 17.96 -10.83 -13.92
N ASP A 407 18.74 -11.25 -12.91
CA ASP A 407 18.24 -12.17 -11.88
C ASP A 407 17.11 -11.56 -11.05
N ASP A 408 17.20 -10.27 -10.73
CA ASP A 408 16.14 -9.55 -10.01
C ASP A 408 14.88 -9.42 -10.87
N LEU A 409 15.04 -9.14 -12.18
CA LEU A 409 13.93 -9.11 -13.12
C LEU A 409 13.30 -10.49 -13.27
N ALA A 410 14.08 -11.55 -13.38
CA ALA A 410 13.58 -12.92 -13.46
C ALA A 410 12.74 -13.27 -12.21
N ALA A 411 13.25 -12.96 -11.02
CA ALA A 411 12.55 -13.18 -9.77
C ALA A 411 11.22 -12.36 -9.67
N GLU A 412 11.22 -11.10 -10.13
CA GLU A 412 10.03 -10.24 -10.16
C GLU A 412 8.91 -10.81 -11.05
N TYR A 413 9.30 -11.46 -12.14
CA TYR A 413 8.35 -12.10 -13.06
C TYR A 413 8.07 -13.56 -12.73
N GLY A 414 8.52 -14.04 -11.56
CA GLY A 414 8.24 -15.38 -11.08
C GLY A 414 8.98 -16.47 -11.84
N LEU A 415 10.17 -16.18 -12.37
CA LEU A 415 11.00 -17.17 -13.06
C LEU A 415 12.07 -17.70 -12.11
N GLU A 416 11.93 -18.95 -11.68
CA GLU A 416 12.97 -19.70 -10.98
C GLU A 416 13.46 -20.82 -11.89
N LEU A 417 14.58 -20.59 -12.56
CA LEU A 417 15.11 -21.46 -13.61
C LEU A 417 16.25 -22.35 -13.08
N VAL A 418 16.10 -23.67 -13.20
CA VAL A 418 17.07 -24.64 -12.74
C VAL A 418 17.62 -25.43 -13.92
N PRO A 419 18.93 -25.33 -14.21
CA PRO A 419 19.56 -26.10 -15.30
C PRO A 419 19.45 -27.62 -15.08
N GLU A 420 19.07 -28.36 -16.11
CA GLU A 420 19.04 -29.82 -16.11
C GLU A 420 19.74 -30.35 -17.38
N PRO A 421 20.86 -31.15 -17.27
CA PRO A 421 21.48 -31.60 -16.03
C PRO A 421 22.10 -30.46 -15.20
N ALA A 422 22.34 -30.70 -13.91
CA ALA A 422 23.01 -29.74 -13.06
C ALA A 422 24.37 -29.34 -13.63
N ALA A 423 24.69 -28.05 -13.57
CA ALA A 423 25.93 -27.48 -14.12
C ALA A 423 26.72 -26.77 -13.03
N GLU A 424 28.00 -26.50 -13.31
CA GLU A 424 28.84 -25.60 -12.53
C GLU A 424 28.25 -24.18 -12.57
N GLU A 425 28.45 -23.39 -11.52
CA GLU A 425 27.73 -22.12 -11.32
C GLU A 425 27.83 -21.15 -12.50
N GLU A 426 29.02 -21.02 -13.10
CA GLU A 426 29.20 -20.12 -14.24
C GLU A 426 28.38 -20.58 -15.48
N THR A 427 28.37 -21.90 -15.74
CA THR A 427 27.53 -22.47 -16.81
C THR A 427 26.06 -22.38 -16.47
N ALA A 428 25.70 -22.65 -15.22
CA ALA A 428 24.33 -22.52 -14.73
C ALA A 428 23.79 -21.09 -14.88
N ALA A 429 24.60 -20.08 -14.59
CA ALA A 429 24.26 -18.67 -14.79
C ALA A 429 23.99 -18.35 -16.26
N LEU A 430 24.84 -18.80 -17.19
CA LEU A 430 24.61 -18.59 -18.62
C LEU A 430 23.32 -19.26 -19.11
N VAL A 431 23.00 -20.46 -18.61
CA VAL A 431 21.77 -21.17 -18.95
C VAL A 431 20.55 -20.41 -18.42
N ARG A 432 20.59 -20.03 -17.14
CA ARG A 432 19.50 -19.25 -16.52
C ARG A 432 19.30 -17.92 -17.24
N HIS A 433 20.36 -17.19 -17.52
CA HIS A 433 20.28 -15.86 -18.14
C HIS A 433 19.75 -15.94 -19.58
N ALA A 434 20.24 -16.88 -20.41
CA ALA A 434 19.73 -17.03 -21.77
C ALA A 434 18.24 -17.39 -21.79
N GLU A 435 17.79 -18.29 -20.93
CA GLU A 435 16.38 -18.65 -20.82
C GLU A 435 15.54 -17.52 -20.20
N ALA A 436 16.04 -16.82 -19.18
CA ALA A 436 15.37 -15.65 -18.60
C ALA A 436 15.12 -14.57 -19.66
N VAL A 437 16.10 -14.25 -20.49
CA VAL A 437 15.94 -13.32 -21.61
C VAL A 437 14.86 -13.83 -22.56
N SER A 438 14.86 -15.12 -22.89
CA SER A 438 13.88 -15.74 -23.80
C SER A 438 12.43 -15.57 -23.28
N ARG A 439 12.22 -15.71 -21.97
CA ARG A 439 10.91 -15.59 -21.34
C ARG A 439 10.50 -14.15 -21.10
N LEU A 440 11.43 -13.30 -20.69
CA LEU A 440 11.15 -11.91 -20.34
C LEU A 440 10.93 -11.00 -21.55
N ALA A 441 11.68 -11.20 -22.65
CA ALA A 441 11.64 -10.31 -23.79
C ALA A 441 10.23 -10.10 -24.37
N PRO A 442 9.40 -11.15 -24.62
CA PRO A 442 8.03 -10.95 -25.09
C PRO A 442 7.15 -10.22 -24.09
N THR A 443 7.25 -10.59 -22.81
CA THR A 443 6.42 -10.02 -21.72
C THR A 443 6.76 -8.54 -21.49
N LEU A 444 8.03 -8.19 -21.45
CA LEU A 444 8.47 -6.79 -21.30
C LEU A 444 8.09 -5.94 -22.50
N ARG A 445 8.18 -6.48 -23.72
CA ARG A 445 7.74 -5.79 -24.94
C ARG A 445 6.24 -5.47 -24.92
N GLU A 446 5.41 -6.41 -24.48
CA GLU A 446 3.97 -6.18 -24.31
C GLU A 446 3.71 -5.04 -23.29
N ARG A 447 4.37 -5.05 -22.15
CA ARG A 447 4.27 -3.98 -21.15
C ARG A 447 4.75 -2.63 -21.64
N VAL A 448 5.82 -2.57 -22.44
CA VAL A 448 6.28 -1.34 -23.08
C VAL A 448 5.21 -0.79 -24.04
N ALA A 449 4.53 -1.68 -24.78
CA ALA A 449 3.45 -1.30 -25.70
C ALA A 449 2.21 -0.79 -24.92
N GLU A 450 1.83 -1.46 -23.83
CA GLU A 450 0.73 -1.02 -22.96
C GLU A 450 0.96 0.39 -22.39
N ARG A 451 2.22 0.76 -22.14
CA ARG A 451 2.61 2.11 -21.71
C ARG A 451 2.69 3.13 -22.86
N GLY A 452 2.40 2.74 -24.08
CA GLY A 452 2.48 3.60 -25.26
C GLY A 452 3.91 3.95 -25.67
N SER A 453 4.93 3.23 -25.15
CA SER A 453 6.35 3.51 -25.40
C SER A 453 6.98 2.62 -26.48
N GLU A 454 6.19 1.82 -27.21
CA GLU A 454 6.71 0.87 -28.22
C GLU A 454 7.53 1.58 -29.30
N ARG A 455 7.07 2.74 -29.79
CA ARG A 455 7.79 3.53 -30.78
C ARG A 455 9.15 4.02 -30.25
N LEU A 456 9.18 4.54 -29.02
CA LEU A 456 10.41 4.96 -28.36
C LEU A 456 11.40 3.78 -28.26
N TYR A 457 10.91 2.64 -27.79
CA TYR A 457 11.71 1.43 -27.64
C TYR A 457 12.35 0.99 -28.94
N ARG A 458 11.55 0.80 -30.00
CA ARG A 458 12.01 0.23 -31.27
C ARG A 458 12.78 1.20 -32.18
N GLU A 459 12.34 2.47 -32.26
CA GLU A 459 12.89 3.44 -33.21
C GLU A 459 14.02 4.29 -32.61
N VAL A 460 14.15 4.34 -31.27
CA VAL A 460 15.16 5.17 -30.60
C VAL A 460 16.06 4.33 -29.70
N GLU A 461 15.50 3.71 -28.65
CA GLU A 461 16.31 3.09 -27.60
C GLU A 461 17.12 1.89 -28.09
N LEU A 462 16.50 0.93 -28.78
CA LEU A 462 17.23 -0.22 -29.32
C LEU A 462 18.33 0.18 -30.33
N PRO A 463 18.10 1.06 -31.32
CA PRO A 463 19.16 1.56 -32.17
C PRO A 463 20.25 2.33 -31.42
N LEU A 464 19.91 3.03 -30.34
CA LEU A 464 20.84 3.82 -29.56
C LEU A 464 21.87 2.93 -28.81
N THR A 465 21.53 1.71 -28.42
CA THR A 465 22.46 0.79 -27.73
C THR A 465 23.74 0.56 -28.51
N SER A 466 23.65 0.35 -29.83
CA SER A 466 24.81 0.15 -30.69
C SER A 466 25.65 1.42 -30.86
N VAL A 467 25.01 2.57 -30.89
CA VAL A 467 25.71 3.87 -30.98
C VAL A 467 26.48 4.15 -29.69
N LEU A 468 25.82 3.92 -28.53
CA LEU A 468 26.45 4.10 -27.21
C LEU A 468 27.62 3.12 -26.99
N GLY A 469 27.47 1.86 -27.39
CA GLY A 469 28.56 0.89 -27.36
C GLY A 469 29.78 1.36 -28.17
N ALA A 470 29.57 1.80 -29.41
CA ALA A 470 30.63 2.34 -30.24
C ALA A 470 31.28 3.62 -29.68
N MET A 471 30.53 4.45 -28.96
CA MET A 471 31.07 5.63 -28.27
C MET A 471 31.90 5.25 -27.07
N GLU A 472 31.52 4.25 -26.31
CA GLU A 472 32.27 3.72 -25.14
C GLU A 472 33.61 3.13 -25.60
N ASP A 473 33.64 2.38 -26.69
CA ASP A 473 34.84 1.83 -27.29
C ASP A 473 35.80 2.90 -27.80
N ALA A 474 35.28 3.93 -28.46
CA ALA A 474 36.10 5.04 -28.95
C ALA A 474 36.70 5.86 -27.80
N GLY A 475 36.05 5.90 -26.67
CA GLY A 475 36.43 6.64 -25.47
C GLY A 475 36.49 8.14 -25.71
N VAL A 476 36.66 8.91 -24.62
CA VAL A 476 36.82 10.35 -24.63
C VAL A 476 38.17 10.71 -23.99
N ARG A 477 39.01 11.46 -24.69
CA ARG A 477 40.27 11.96 -24.15
C ARG A 477 40.01 13.14 -23.22
N ILE A 478 40.21 12.97 -21.92
CA ILE A 478 40.07 14.02 -20.92
C ILE A 478 41.42 14.71 -20.70
N ASP A 479 41.43 16.04 -20.79
CA ASP A 479 42.59 16.88 -20.39
C ASP A 479 42.56 17.08 -18.87
N THR A 480 43.26 16.22 -18.13
CA THR A 480 43.33 16.26 -16.66
C THR A 480 44.00 17.52 -16.10
N TYR A 481 44.66 18.35 -16.95
CA TYR A 481 45.25 19.63 -16.53
C TYR A 481 44.26 20.80 -16.55
N ARG A 482 43.07 20.62 -17.13
CA ARG A 482 42.02 21.67 -17.22
C ARG A 482 40.76 21.38 -16.38
N MET A 483 40.74 20.27 -15.71
CA MET A 483 39.77 19.95 -14.64
C MET A 483 40.34 20.35 -13.28
#